data_2737acb84b45b9d5ef16720b73eb59b2
#
_entry.id   2737acb84b45b9d5ef16720b73eb59b2
#
_cell.length_a   1.000
_cell.length_b   1.000
_cell.length_c   1.000
_cell.angle_alpha   90.00
_cell.angle_beta   90.00
_cell.angle_gamma   90.00
#
_symmetry.space_group_name_H-M   'P 1'
#
loop_
_entity.id
_entity.type
_entity.pdbx_description
1 polymer ?
#
loop_
_entity_poly.entity_id
_entity_poly.type
_entity_poly.pdbx_seq_one_letter_code
_entity_poly.pdbx_strand_id
1 'polypeptide(L)'
;LALNGLSGNLQNQHNFCYSPFAVMQIRINGQLLLLMLAEKLTQIGCRIVQANTDGLFVLLKKSIYEQANKICREWEQLTRLTLEEERFEAMYQYAINDYIAVKEGYKETKNPDLIKTKGMFITKVLLGKGLSAKIIPEAIIKYFVDGIPVEDTIKGCTDIRKFLMSEKTGKQWHVEYMNQEQQRTNRFYASTNGGYLWKWKYTGHAEGEVVEYYEPYVRRQSYIVKEKSYQNMLTASGVTLLNKFDDKPIEERKINYRYYLREALKIIEELQPRQLELF
;
A
#
# COMPACT_ATOMS: atom_id res chain seq x y z
N LEU A 1 -10.56 -12.58 15.83
CA LEU A 1 -9.16 -13.09 15.96
C LEU A 1 -9.11 -14.62 15.91
N ALA A 2 -9.99 -15.34 16.63
CA ALA A 2 -9.96 -16.80 16.70
C ALA A 2 -10.20 -17.50 15.32
N LEU A 3 -11.17 -17.03 14.54
CA LEU A 3 -11.49 -17.63 13.23
C LEU A 3 -10.37 -17.45 12.21
N ASN A 4 -9.77 -16.27 12.14
CA ASN A 4 -8.63 -16.01 11.26
C ASN A 4 -7.39 -16.80 11.70
N GLY A 5 -7.21 -16.97 13.01
CA GLY A 5 -6.18 -17.84 13.59
C GLY A 5 -6.38 -19.31 13.21
N LEU A 6 -7.62 -19.80 13.24
CA LEU A 6 -7.93 -21.19 12.84
C LEU A 6 -7.60 -21.42 11.36
N SER A 7 -8.00 -20.52 10.45
CA SER A 7 -7.68 -20.62 9.03
C SER A 7 -6.16 -20.63 8.79
N GLY A 8 -5.39 -19.81 9.52
CA GLY A 8 -3.93 -19.85 9.48
C GLY A 8 -3.34 -21.16 10.00
N ASN A 9 -3.88 -21.70 11.07
CA ASN A 9 -3.45 -22.97 11.64
C ASN A 9 -3.72 -24.16 10.73
N LEU A 10 -4.86 -24.16 10.03
CA LEU A 10 -5.19 -25.18 9.04
C LEU A 10 -4.24 -25.21 7.84
N GLN A 11 -3.56 -24.07 7.54
CA GLN A 11 -2.56 -23.96 6.47
C GLN A 11 -1.14 -24.32 6.90
N ASN A 12 -0.85 -24.27 8.19
CA ASN A 12 0.49 -24.48 8.70
C ASN A 12 0.78 -25.98 8.88
N GLN A 13 1.67 -26.52 8.04
CA GLN A 13 2.07 -27.94 8.06
C GLN A 13 2.67 -28.43 9.40
N HIS A 14 3.09 -27.51 10.26
CA HIS A 14 3.61 -27.84 11.60
C HIS A 14 2.54 -27.77 12.70
N ASN A 15 1.28 -27.48 12.33
CA ASN A 15 0.18 -27.39 13.29
C ASN A 15 -0.61 -28.69 13.33
N PHE A 16 -1.07 -29.09 14.51
CA PHE A 16 -1.87 -30.33 14.69
C PHE A 16 -3.22 -30.29 13.93
N CYS A 17 -3.74 -29.10 13.64
CA CYS A 17 -4.96 -28.89 12.87
C CYS A 17 -4.70 -28.83 11.35
N TYR A 18 -3.49 -29.10 10.86
CA TYR A 18 -3.15 -29.01 9.45
C TYR A 18 -4.12 -29.80 8.55
N SER A 19 -4.85 -29.08 7.72
CA SER A 19 -5.78 -29.66 6.75
C SER A 19 -5.93 -28.77 5.51
N PRO A 20 -5.07 -28.91 4.50
CA PRO A 20 -5.15 -28.12 3.28
C PRO A 20 -6.47 -28.33 2.53
N PHE A 21 -7.07 -29.50 2.64
CA PHE A 21 -8.39 -29.81 2.08
C PHE A 21 -9.49 -28.98 2.71
N ALA A 22 -9.53 -28.87 4.05
CA ALA A 22 -10.51 -28.04 4.76
C ALA A 22 -10.34 -26.55 4.40
N VAL A 23 -9.10 -26.06 4.28
CA VAL A 23 -8.85 -24.69 3.81
C VAL A 23 -9.38 -24.46 2.41
N MET A 24 -9.14 -25.39 1.50
CA MET A 24 -9.63 -25.32 0.13
C MET A 24 -11.16 -25.27 0.09
N GLN A 25 -11.83 -26.16 0.84
CA GLN A 25 -13.29 -26.17 0.95
C GLN A 25 -13.85 -24.86 1.48
N ILE A 26 -13.29 -24.31 2.56
CA ILE A 26 -13.74 -23.06 3.14
C ILE A 26 -13.63 -21.91 2.11
N ARG A 27 -12.50 -21.82 1.41
CA ARG A 27 -12.27 -20.79 0.40
C ARG A 27 -13.19 -20.90 -0.80
N ILE A 28 -13.33 -22.10 -1.37
CA ILE A 28 -14.20 -22.32 -2.53
C ILE A 28 -15.65 -22.06 -2.16
N ASN A 29 -16.14 -22.59 -1.03
CA ASN A 29 -17.51 -22.37 -0.59
C ASN A 29 -17.78 -20.89 -0.35
N GLY A 30 -16.86 -20.15 0.31
CA GLY A 30 -17.00 -18.70 0.50
C GLY A 30 -17.11 -17.95 -0.84
N GLN A 31 -16.26 -18.28 -1.81
CA GLN A 31 -16.30 -17.67 -3.14
C GLN A 31 -17.61 -17.97 -3.89
N LEU A 32 -18.09 -19.23 -3.84
CA LEU A 32 -19.35 -19.62 -4.49
C LEU A 32 -20.55 -18.92 -3.85
N LEU A 33 -20.59 -18.79 -2.53
CA LEU A 33 -21.67 -18.08 -1.83
C LEU A 33 -21.68 -16.60 -2.21
N LEU A 34 -20.54 -15.92 -2.29
CA LEU A 34 -20.45 -14.53 -2.74
C LEU A 34 -20.80 -14.38 -4.22
N LEU A 35 -20.39 -15.33 -5.07
CA LEU A 35 -20.76 -15.35 -6.49
C LEU A 35 -22.28 -15.45 -6.66
N MET A 36 -22.93 -16.32 -5.93
CA MET A 36 -24.39 -16.45 -5.95
C MET A 36 -25.11 -15.15 -5.57
N LEU A 37 -24.57 -14.41 -4.57
CA LEU A 37 -25.10 -13.10 -4.21
C LEU A 37 -24.86 -12.07 -5.32
N ALA A 38 -23.65 -12.04 -5.88
CA ALA A 38 -23.28 -11.14 -6.95
C ALA A 38 -24.15 -11.32 -8.20
N GLU A 39 -24.43 -12.58 -8.60
CA GLU A 39 -25.30 -12.90 -9.73
C GLU A 39 -26.71 -12.38 -9.51
N LYS A 40 -27.33 -12.66 -8.35
CA LYS A 40 -28.66 -12.19 -8.01
C LYS A 40 -28.76 -10.65 -8.02
N LEU A 41 -27.77 -9.96 -7.46
CA LEU A 41 -27.71 -8.49 -7.47
C LEU A 41 -27.55 -7.93 -8.89
N THR A 42 -26.74 -8.58 -9.72
CA THR A 42 -26.53 -8.18 -11.11
C THR A 42 -27.82 -8.32 -11.94
N GLN A 43 -28.62 -9.36 -11.71
CA GLN A 43 -29.89 -9.59 -12.40
C GLN A 43 -30.93 -8.46 -12.20
N ILE A 44 -30.87 -7.75 -11.07
CA ILE A 44 -31.74 -6.58 -10.80
C ILE A 44 -31.12 -5.25 -11.24
N GLY A 45 -29.96 -5.27 -11.92
CA GLY A 45 -29.30 -4.07 -12.45
C GLY A 45 -28.26 -3.44 -11.52
N CYS A 46 -27.83 -4.14 -10.47
CA CYS A 46 -26.66 -3.71 -9.70
C CYS A 46 -25.36 -3.96 -10.48
N ARG A 47 -24.40 -3.07 -10.30
CA ARG A 47 -23.04 -3.24 -10.83
C ARG A 47 -22.11 -3.66 -9.71
N ILE A 48 -21.48 -4.82 -9.84
CA ILE A 48 -20.43 -5.25 -8.92
C ILE A 48 -19.15 -4.51 -9.29
N VAL A 49 -18.69 -3.63 -8.41
CA VAL A 49 -17.47 -2.83 -8.60
C VAL A 49 -16.24 -3.66 -8.21
N GLN A 50 -16.37 -4.40 -7.11
CA GLN A 50 -15.30 -5.27 -6.61
C GLN A 50 -15.90 -6.45 -5.87
N ALA A 51 -15.26 -7.62 -6.01
CA ALA A 51 -15.48 -8.79 -5.18
C ALA A 51 -14.14 -9.23 -4.58
N ASN A 52 -14.12 -9.52 -3.30
CA ASN A 52 -12.98 -10.14 -2.62
C ASN A 52 -13.45 -11.35 -1.80
N THR A 53 -12.58 -11.93 -1.00
CA THR A 53 -12.91 -13.13 -0.20
C THR A 53 -14.05 -12.92 0.80
N ASP A 54 -14.26 -11.69 1.25
CA ASP A 54 -15.09 -11.39 2.42
C ASP A 54 -16.28 -10.47 2.10
N GLY A 55 -16.39 -9.94 0.88
CA GLY A 55 -17.47 -9.03 0.55
C GLY A 55 -17.48 -8.51 -0.88
N LEU A 56 -18.54 -7.76 -1.17
CA LEU A 56 -18.80 -7.15 -2.46
C LEU A 56 -18.91 -5.64 -2.29
N PHE A 57 -18.31 -4.88 -3.21
CA PHE A 57 -18.65 -3.47 -3.42
C PHE A 57 -19.65 -3.38 -4.57
N VAL A 58 -20.81 -2.85 -4.28
CA VAL A 58 -21.94 -2.84 -5.20
C VAL A 58 -22.38 -1.40 -5.47
N LEU A 59 -22.41 -1.02 -6.74
CA LEU A 59 -22.99 0.24 -7.17
C LEU A 59 -24.43 -0.03 -7.64
N LEU A 60 -25.39 0.66 -7.05
CA LEU A 60 -26.81 0.50 -7.36
C LEU A 60 -27.55 1.84 -7.37
N LYS A 61 -28.65 1.90 -8.14
CA LYS A 61 -29.55 3.04 -8.12
C LYS A 61 -30.41 3.01 -6.86
N LYS A 62 -30.67 4.17 -6.26
CA LYS A 62 -31.55 4.28 -5.06
C LYS A 62 -32.90 3.61 -5.25
N SER A 63 -33.45 3.61 -6.48
CA SER A 63 -34.75 3.02 -6.79
C SER A 63 -34.82 1.50 -6.63
N ILE A 64 -33.70 0.79 -6.71
CA ILE A 64 -33.65 -0.67 -6.56
C ILE A 64 -33.07 -1.12 -5.23
N TYR A 65 -32.78 -0.17 -4.32
CA TYR A 65 -32.17 -0.47 -3.02
C TYR A 65 -32.94 -1.48 -2.21
N GLU A 66 -34.28 -1.29 -2.08
CA GLU A 66 -35.12 -2.22 -1.31
C GLU A 66 -35.13 -3.63 -1.90
N GLN A 67 -35.12 -3.74 -3.23
CA GLN A 67 -35.04 -5.03 -3.90
C GLN A 67 -33.70 -5.71 -3.67
N ALA A 68 -32.57 -4.96 -3.71
CA ALA A 68 -31.26 -5.46 -3.40
C ALA A 68 -31.17 -5.93 -1.93
N ASN A 69 -31.73 -5.15 -1.01
CA ASN A 69 -31.77 -5.50 0.42
C ASN A 69 -32.56 -6.80 0.66
N LYS A 70 -33.70 -6.97 -0.01
CA LYS A 70 -34.45 -8.23 0.05
C LYS A 70 -33.63 -9.43 -0.39
N ILE A 71 -32.87 -9.33 -1.50
CA ILE A 71 -31.97 -10.38 -1.99
C ILE A 71 -30.88 -10.69 -0.94
N CYS A 72 -30.31 -9.66 -0.30
CA CYS A 72 -29.33 -9.85 0.77
C CYS A 72 -29.93 -10.64 1.95
N ARG A 73 -31.17 -10.30 2.39
CA ARG A 73 -31.83 -11.02 3.47
C ARG A 73 -32.17 -12.47 3.11
N GLU A 74 -32.65 -12.72 1.89
CA GLU A 74 -32.86 -14.09 1.40
C GLU A 74 -31.57 -14.91 1.37
N TRP A 75 -30.49 -14.27 0.97
CA TRP A 75 -29.15 -14.90 0.98
C TRP A 75 -28.67 -15.23 2.39
N GLU A 76 -28.84 -14.32 3.36
CA GLU A 76 -28.53 -14.56 4.79
C GLU A 76 -29.31 -15.75 5.36
N GLN A 77 -30.61 -15.82 5.06
CA GLN A 77 -31.47 -16.93 5.51
C GLN A 77 -31.01 -18.27 4.93
N LEU A 78 -30.65 -18.27 3.65
CA LEU A 78 -30.20 -19.47 2.95
C LEU A 78 -28.84 -19.96 3.45
N THR A 79 -27.90 -19.05 3.65
CA THR A 79 -26.51 -19.39 3.98
C THR A 79 -26.25 -19.49 5.48
N ARG A 80 -27.13 -18.88 6.28
CA ARG A 80 -26.96 -18.69 7.74
C ARG A 80 -25.74 -17.83 8.09
N LEU A 81 -25.28 -17.01 7.15
CA LEU A 81 -24.24 -16.01 7.34
C LEU A 81 -24.90 -14.63 7.46
N THR A 82 -24.25 -13.71 8.16
CA THR A 82 -24.73 -12.33 8.32
C THR A 82 -23.90 -11.41 7.42
N LEU A 83 -24.57 -10.50 6.72
CA LEU A 83 -23.95 -9.45 5.93
C LEU A 83 -23.92 -8.15 6.75
N GLU A 84 -22.77 -7.50 6.77
CA GLU A 84 -22.63 -6.13 7.27
C GLU A 84 -22.70 -5.17 6.10
N GLU A 85 -23.59 -4.18 6.18
CA GLU A 85 -23.71 -3.14 5.17
C GLU A 85 -22.93 -1.90 5.58
N GLU A 86 -22.03 -1.44 4.71
CA GLU A 86 -21.38 -0.14 4.81
C GLU A 86 -21.75 0.70 3.58
N ARG A 87 -22.14 1.96 3.78
CA ARG A 87 -22.49 2.89 2.69
C ARG A 87 -21.35 3.86 2.43
N PHE A 88 -21.07 4.06 1.15
CA PHE A 88 -20.00 4.93 0.68
C PHE A 88 -20.53 5.98 -0.29
N GLU A 89 -20.05 7.22 -0.15
CA GLU A 89 -20.33 8.32 -1.09
C GLU A 89 -19.37 8.28 -2.30
N ALA A 90 -18.15 7.84 -2.09
CA ALA A 90 -17.14 7.74 -3.14
C ALA A 90 -16.15 6.61 -2.88
N MET A 91 -15.58 6.07 -3.96
CA MET A 91 -14.52 5.08 -3.91
C MET A 91 -13.49 5.38 -5.00
N TYR A 92 -12.23 5.44 -4.60
CA TYR A 92 -11.08 5.59 -5.49
C TYR A 92 -10.24 4.34 -5.36
N GLN A 93 -10.24 3.51 -6.41
CA GLN A 93 -9.64 2.19 -6.39
C GLN A 93 -8.44 2.13 -7.33
N TYR A 94 -7.27 1.84 -6.77
CA TYR A 94 -6.04 1.56 -7.50
C TYR A 94 -5.92 0.06 -7.81
N ALA A 95 -6.17 -0.77 -6.81
CA ALA A 95 -6.22 -2.23 -6.92
C ALA A 95 -7.22 -2.79 -5.90
N ILE A 96 -7.49 -4.09 -5.95
CA ILE A 96 -8.44 -4.78 -5.05
C ILE A 96 -8.13 -4.52 -3.57
N ASN A 97 -6.84 -4.44 -3.21
CA ASN A 97 -6.39 -4.20 -1.85
C ASN A 97 -5.79 -2.80 -1.64
N ASP A 98 -5.87 -1.92 -2.62
CA ASP A 98 -5.34 -0.56 -2.58
C ASP A 98 -6.44 0.41 -2.99
N TYR A 99 -7.16 0.97 -2.01
CA TYR A 99 -8.29 1.86 -2.26
C TYR A 99 -8.51 2.87 -1.13
N ILE A 100 -9.23 3.94 -1.48
CA ILE A 100 -9.79 4.95 -0.60
C ILE A 100 -11.31 4.88 -0.75
N ALA A 101 -12.04 4.65 0.32
CA ALA A 101 -13.50 4.64 0.32
C ALA A 101 -14.03 5.63 1.36
N VAL A 102 -14.89 6.55 0.91
CA VAL A 102 -15.46 7.62 1.73
C VAL A 102 -16.85 7.21 2.15
N LYS A 103 -17.07 7.00 3.44
CA LYS A 103 -18.37 6.62 3.99
C LYS A 103 -19.35 7.78 3.93
N GLU A 104 -20.64 7.44 3.88
CA GLU A 104 -21.73 8.40 3.94
C GLU A 104 -21.62 9.32 5.17
N GLY A 105 -21.88 10.61 5.00
CA GLY A 105 -21.78 11.63 6.06
C GLY A 105 -20.41 12.28 6.22
N TYR A 106 -19.41 11.90 5.42
CA TYR A 106 -18.08 12.55 5.50
C TYR A 106 -18.14 14.02 5.06
N LYS A 107 -18.89 14.33 4.01
CA LYS A 107 -18.98 15.70 3.48
C LYS A 107 -19.51 16.71 4.50
N GLU A 108 -20.45 16.27 5.33
CA GLU A 108 -21.07 17.08 6.37
C GLU A 108 -20.21 17.20 7.62
N THR A 109 -19.61 16.09 8.05
CA THR A 109 -18.90 16.03 9.34
C THR A 109 -17.40 16.26 9.25
N LYS A 110 -16.80 15.99 8.08
CA LYS A 110 -15.33 15.97 7.88
C LYS A 110 -14.61 15.06 8.88
N ASN A 111 -15.29 14.04 9.41
CA ASN A 111 -14.71 13.11 10.35
C ASN A 111 -13.75 12.14 9.65
N PRO A 112 -12.43 12.15 9.97
CA PRO A 112 -11.45 11.27 9.35
C PRO A 112 -11.74 9.77 9.49
N ASP A 113 -12.48 9.36 10.53
CA ASP A 113 -12.86 7.96 10.76
C ASP A 113 -13.86 7.43 9.71
N LEU A 114 -14.48 8.32 8.94
CA LEU A 114 -15.33 7.96 7.81
C LEU A 114 -14.54 7.72 6.51
N ILE A 115 -13.24 7.90 6.51
CA ILE A 115 -12.37 7.54 5.38
C ILE A 115 -11.75 6.17 5.65
N LYS A 116 -12.20 5.16 4.90
CA LYS A 116 -11.64 3.81 4.94
C LYS A 116 -10.53 3.69 3.91
N THR A 117 -9.32 3.40 4.36
CA THR A 117 -8.16 3.21 3.47
C THR A 117 -7.62 1.80 3.58
N LYS A 118 -7.15 1.25 2.46
CA LYS A 118 -6.51 -0.07 2.42
C LYS A 118 -5.21 -0.04 1.63
N GLY A 119 -4.28 -0.94 1.99
CA GLY A 119 -3.02 -1.15 1.30
C GLY A 119 -2.11 0.08 1.33
N MET A 120 -1.69 0.55 0.15
CA MET A 120 -0.79 1.69 0.03
C MET A 120 -1.34 3.02 0.57
N PHE A 121 -2.66 3.14 0.71
CA PHE A 121 -3.32 4.35 1.22
C PHE A 121 -3.43 4.42 2.74
N ILE A 122 -2.88 3.46 3.48
CA ILE A 122 -2.83 3.51 4.94
C ILE A 122 -1.84 4.59 5.36
N THR A 123 -2.35 5.65 6.02
CA THR A 123 -1.57 6.81 6.47
C THR A 123 -0.93 6.64 7.84
N LYS A 124 -1.37 5.67 8.63
CA LYS A 124 -0.83 5.44 9.98
C LYS A 124 0.67 5.17 9.93
N VAL A 125 1.44 6.01 10.62
CA VAL A 125 2.88 5.85 10.76
C VAL A 125 3.16 4.72 11.74
N LEU A 126 3.58 3.57 11.22
CA LEU A 126 4.06 2.46 12.03
C LEU A 126 5.59 2.46 11.94
N LEU A 127 6.26 2.69 13.07
CA LEU A 127 7.72 2.64 13.15
C LEU A 127 8.18 1.18 13.11
N GLY A 128 8.10 0.58 11.93
CA GLY A 128 8.43 -0.81 11.68
C GLY A 128 9.41 -0.99 10.52
N LYS A 129 9.55 -2.24 10.09
CA LYS A 129 10.34 -2.61 8.91
C LYS A 129 9.53 -2.28 7.64
N GLY A 130 10.20 -1.74 6.61
CA GLY A 130 9.54 -1.46 5.33
C GLY A 130 8.58 -0.26 5.41
N LEU A 131 8.99 0.83 6.06
CA LEU A 131 8.22 2.06 6.14
C LEU A 131 8.20 2.75 4.77
N SER A 132 7.01 3.07 4.27
CA SER A 132 6.80 3.96 3.13
C SER A 132 6.44 5.36 3.60
N ALA A 133 6.80 6.39 2.82
CA ALA A 133 6.53 7.79 3.14
C ALA A 133 5.02 8.06 3.21
N LYS A 134 4.50 8.31 4.40
CA LYS A 134 3.05 8.47 4.65
C LYS A 134 2.48 9.80 4.17
N ILE A 135 3.34 10.76 3.88
CA ILE A 135 2.92 12.02 3.25
C ILE A 135 2.32 11.80 1.85
N ILE A 136 2.78 10.78 1.12
CA ILE A 136 2.28 10.46 -0.23
C ILE A 136 0.81 10.04 -0.18
N PRO A 137 0.41 8.95 0.51
CA PRO A 137 -0.99 8.58 0.61
C PRO A 137 -1.86 9.66 1.26
N GLU A 138 -1.35 10.40 2.25
CA GLU A 138 -2.09 11.51 2.86
C GLU A 138 -2.43 12.61 1.84
N ALA A 139 -1.47 12.99 1.00
CA ALA A 139 -1.68 14.00 -0.03
C ALA A 139 -2.67 13.51 -1.10
N ILE A 140 -2.62 12.24 -1.49
CA ILE A 140 -3.55 11.64 -2.44
C ILE A 140 -4.98 11.61 -1.88
N ILE A 141 -5.14 11.21 -0.62
CA ILE A 141 -6.44 11.19 0.05
C ILE A 141 -7.05 12.60 0.08
N LYS A 142 -6.30 13.61 0.55
CA LYS A 142 -6.77 14.99 0.60
C LYS A 142 -7.10 15.56 -0.77
N TYR A 143 -6.34 15.16 -1.79
CA TYR A 143 -6.62 15.58 -3.17
C TYR A 143 -7.98 15.05 -3.68
N PHE A 144 -8.23 13.75 -3.54
CA PHE A 144 -9.48 13.16 -4.04
C PHE A 144 -10.69 13.45 -3.17
N VAL A 145 -10.51 13.51 -1.85
CA VAL A 145 -11.62 13.60 -0.90
C VAL A 145 -11.99 15.05 -0.59
N ASP A 146 -10.98 15.92 -0.45
CA ASP A 146 -11.18 17.32 -0.05
C ASP A 146 -10.84 18.34 -1.14
N GLY A 147 -10.29 17.90 -2.27
CA GLY A 147 -9.87 18.80 -3.36
C GLY A 147 -8.63 19.63 -3.04
N ILE A 148 -7.87 19.25 -2.00
CA ILE A 148 -6.66 19.98 -1.59
C ILE A 148 -5.51 19.63 -2.54
N PRO A 149 -4.81 20.64 -3.13
CA PRO A 149 -3.66 20.38 -3.98
C PRO A 149 -2.60 19.53 -3.26
N VAL A 150 -2.03 18.56 -3.99
CA VAL A 150 -0.99 17.65 -3.46
C VAL A 150 0.20 18.43 -2.91
N GLU A 151 0.59 19.50 -3.62
CA GLU A 151 1.71 20.34 -3.25
C GLU A 151 1.50 21.02 -1.90
N ASP A 152 0.29 21.52 -1.63
CA ASP A 152 -0.06 22.21 -0.37
C ASP A 152 0.03 21.23 0.81
N THR A 153 -0.46 20.01 0.64
CA THR A 153 -0.35 18.98 1.67
C THR A 153 1.10 18.59 1.94
N ILE A 154 1.90 18.40 0.90
CA ILE A 154 3.29 17.95 1.04
C ILE A 154 4.16 19.08 1.63
N LYS A 155 4.05 20.29 1.12
CA LYS A 155 4.85 21.44 1.61
C LYS A 155 4.40 21.96 2.96
N GLY A 156 3.11 21.86 3.26
CA GLY A 156 2.54 22.29 4.55
C GLY A 156 2.76 21.29 5.70
N CYS A 157 3.31 20.10 5.42
CA CYS A 157 3.53 19.10 6.45
C CYS A 157 4.77 19.41 7.29
N THR A 158 4.59 19.53 8.60
CA THR A 158 5.67 19.80 9.57
C THR A 158 6.20 18.56 10.28
N ASP A 159 5.57 17.40 10.09
CA ASP A 159 5.99 16.14 10.73
C ASP A 159 6.94 15.35 9.83
N ILE A 160 8.23 15.35 10.16
CA ILE A 160 9.27 14.62 9.44
C ILE A 160 8.99 13.11 9.36
N ARG A 161 8.28 12.54 10.33
CA ARG A 161 7.97 11.09 10.36
C ARG A 161 7.14 10.65 9.16
N LYS A 162 6.35 11.54 8.58
CA LYS A 162 5.54 11.27 7.39
C LYS A 162 6.37 11.17 6.10
N PHE A 163 7.55 11.76 6.08
CA PHE A 163 8.49 11.70 4.95
C PHE A 163 9.43 10.49 5.02
N LEU A 164 9.46 9.78 6.15
CA LEU A 164 10.39 8.69 6.35
C LEU A 164 10.03 7.45 5.54
N MET A 165 11.07 6.87 5.00
CA MET A 165 11.10 5.55 4.39
C MET A 165 12.06 4.67 5.19
N SER A 166 11.87 3.36 5.14
CA SER A 166 12.86 2.44 5.70
C SER A 166 13.02 1.21 4.81
N GLU A 167 14.23 0.75 4.69
CA GLU A 167 14.56 -0.49 4.03
C GLU A 167 15.37 -1.38 4.96
N LYS A 168 15.04 -2.67 4.92
CA LYS A 168 15.79 -3.71 5.60
C LYS A 168 16.44 -4.62 4.58
N THR A 169 17.75 -4.73 4.63
CA THR A 169 18.50 -5.63 3.77
C THR A 169 18.61 -7.05 4.33
N GLY A 170 18.79 -8.04 3.46
CA GLY A 170 19.08 -9.42 3.83
C GLY A 170 20.43 -9.56 4.56
N LYS A 171 20.65 -10.73 5.18
CA LYS A 171 21.85 -10.97 6.00
C LYS A 171 23.17 -10.92 5.22
N GLN A 172 23.13 -11.26 3.94
CA GLN A 172 24.27 -11.27 3.04
C GLN A 172 24.68 -9.88 2.50
N TRP A 173 23.87 -8.85 2.78
CA TRP A 173 24.08 -7.50 2.31
C TRP A 173 24.72 -6.64 3.40
N HIS A 174 25.71 -5.85 3.01
CA HIS A 174 26.24 -4.73 3.76
C HIS A 174 25.58 -3.45 3.28
N VAL A 175 25.42 -2.47 4.14
CA VAL A 175 24.82 -1.17 3.80
C VAL A 175 25.85 -0.09 4.03
N GLU A 176 25.97 0.83 3.09
CA GLU A 176 26.96 1.91 3.13
C GLU A 176 26.29 3.26 2.80
N TYR A 177 26.68 4.29 3.52
CA TYR A 177 26.26 5.66 3.32
C TYR A 177 27.42 6.60 3.53
N MET A 178 27.75 7.42 2.51
CA MET A 178 28.92 8.34 2.54
C MET A 178 30.21 7.65 3.00
N ASN A 179 30.51 6.49 2.41
CA ASN A 179 31.68 5.65 2.71
C ASN A 179 31.77 5.12 4.16
N GLN A 180 30.63 5.10 4.85
CA GLN A 180 30.54 4.53 6.20
C GLN A 180 29.55 3.38 6.22
N GLU A 181 29.94 2.26 6.82
CA GLU A 181 29.07 1.10 7.00
C GLU A 181 27.92 1.44 7.96
N GLN A 182 26.72 1.00 7.59
CA GLN A 182 25.49 1.25 8.29
C GLN A 182 24.85 -0.06 8.77
N GLN A 183 23.92 0.06 9.70
CA GLN A 183 23.06 -1.05 10.11
C GLN A 183 22.20 -1.59 8.94
N ARG A 184 21.71 -2.82 9.04
CA ARG A 184 20.88 -3.44 7.98
C ARG A 184 19.49 -2.84 7.80
N THR A 185 18.97 -2.14 8.78
CA THR A 185 17.66 -1.46 8.70
C THR A 185 17.89 0.02 8.88
N ASN A 186 17.72 0.81 7.83
CA ASN A 186 17.92 2.24 7.88
C ASN A 186 16.62 2.98 7.62
N ARG A 187 16.42 4.08 8.34
CA ARG A 187 15.36 5.07 8.09
C ARG A 187 15.98 6.29 7.44
N PHE A 188 15.32 6.78 6.43
CA PHE A 188 15.82 7.90 5.65
C PHE A 188 14.66 8.67 5.01
N TYR A 189 14.94 9.87 4.55
CA TYR A 189 14.04 10.67 3.73
C TYR A 189 14.77 11.21 2.50
N ALA A 190 14.04 11.47 1.42
CA ALA A 190 14.61 12.09 0.22
C ALA A 190 15.00 13.54 0.51
N SER A 191 16.25 13.91 0.24
CA SER A 191 16.80 15.25 0.51
C SER A 191 17.58 15.80 -0.69
N THR A 192 17.67 17.12 -0.77
CA THR A 192 18.36 17.82 -1.86
C THR A 192 19.87 17.87 -1.68
N ASN A 193 20.36 17.65 -0.46
CA ASN A 193 21.77 17.67 -0.07
C ASN A 193 22.27 16.37 0.55
N GLY A 194 21.49 15.31 0.43
CA GLY A 194 21.85 14.00 0.97
C GLY A 194 22.79 13.20 0.08
N GLY A 195 23.28 12.11 0.63
CA GLY A 195 24.09 11.13 -0.08
C GLY A 195 23.27 9.97 -0.63
N TYR A 196 23.95 8.99 -1.16
CA TYR A 196 23.34 7.74 -1.62
C TYR A 196 23.49 6.66 -0.56
N LEU A 197 22.44 5.90 -0.38
CA LEU A 197 22.43 4.72 0.46
C LEU A 197 22.63 3.50 -0.43
N TRP A 198 23.75 2.82 -0.26
CA TRP A 198 24.12 1.66 -1.05
C TRP A 198 23.98 0.38 -0.26
N LYS A 199 23.66 -0.70 -0.94
CA LYS A 199 23.85 -2.06 -0.44
C LYS A 199 24.78 -2.82 -1.37
N TRP A 200 25.67 -3.60 -0.78
CA TRP A 200 26.61 -4.42 -1.51
C TRP A 200 26.75 -5.80 -0.85
N LYS A 201 27.12 -6.77 -1.61
CA LYS A 201 27.41 -8.13 -1.16
C LYS A 201 28.58 -8.70 -1.95
N TYR A 202 29.22 -9.70 -1.41
CA TYR A 202 30.15 -10.51 -2.18
C TYR A 202 29.36 -11.41 -3.12
N THR A 203 29.75 -11.47 -4.39
CA THR A 203 29.15 -12.33 -5.41
C THR A 203 30.25 -13.26 -5.94
N GLY A 204 30.02 -14.59 -5.87
CA GLY A 204 30.94 -15.61 -6.34
C GLY A 204 31.32 -16.64 -5.28
N HIS A 205 32.09 -17.65 -5.68
CA HIS A 205 32.61 -18.68 -4.77
C HIS A 205 33.99 -18.23 -4.23
N ALA A 206 34.12 -18.29 -2.98
CA ALA A 206 35.14 -18.00 -1.98
C ALA A 206 36.62 -17.61 -2.35
N GLU A 207 37.02 -17.58 -3.59
CA GLU A 207 38.35 -17.13 -4.00
C GLU A 207 38.31 -16.43 -5.36
N GLY A 208 38.36 -15.10 -5.35
CA GLY A 208 38.48 -14.30 -6.58
C GLY A 208 37.15 -13.79 -7.13
N GLU A 209 36.33 -13.18 -6.32
CA GLU A 209 34.92 -12.87 -6.59
C GLU A 209 34.69 -11.64 -7.46
N VAL A 210 33.80 -11.79 -8.42
CA VAL A 210 33.34 -10.73 -9.33
C VAL A 210 32.22 -9.93 -8.69
N VAL A 211 32.36 -8.61 -8.71
CA VAL A 211 31.42 -7.67 -8.11
C VAL A 211 30.74 -6.85 -9.18
N GLU A 212 29.42 -6.78 -9.13
CA GLU A 212 28.63 -5.89 -9.98
C GLU A 212 28.35 -4.57 -9.26
N TYR A 213 28.73 -3.46 -9.91
CA TYR A 213 28.47 -2.10 -9.44
C TYR A 213 27.33 -1.47 -10.23
N TYR A 214 26.30 -0.95 -9.52
CA TYR A 214 25.16 -0.28 -10.12
C TYR A 214 25.14 1.20 -9.73
N GLU A 215 25.35 2.09 -10.70
CA GLU A 215 25.16 3.52 -10.48
C GLU A 215 23.66 3.90 -10.51
N PRO A 216 23.20 4.79 -9.61
CA PRO A 216 21.79 5.07 -9.43
C PRO A 216 21.10 5.79 -10.59
N TYR A 217 21.81 6.42 -11.51
CA TYR A 217 21.27 7.28 -12.56
C TYR A 217 21.58 6.86 -13.99
N VAL A 218 22.45 5.92 -14.17
CA VAL A 218 22.77 5.43 -15.51
C VAL A 218 22.00 4.13 -15.70
N ARG A 219 21.21 4.06 -16.77
CA ARG A 219 20.57 2.82 -17.20
C ARG A 219 21.53 1.66 -16.97
N ARG A 220 21.31 0.88 -15.92
CA ARG A 220 21.95 -0.40 -15.62
C ARG A 220 23.28 -0.66 -16.37
N GLN A 221 24.24 0.21 -16.24
CA GLN A 221 25.60 -0.14 -16.59
C GLN A 221 26.18 -0.85 -15.36
N SER A 222 26.21 -2.16 -15.43
CA SER A 222 26.96 -2.95 -14.47
C SER A 222 28.43 -2.82 -14.78
N TYR A 223 29.16 -2.21 -13.86
CA TYR A 223 30.61 -2.28 -13.89
C TYR A 223 31.05 -3.47 -13.07
N ILE A 224 31.78 -4.39 -13.68
CA ILE A 224 32.40 -5.50 -12.97
C ILE A 224 33.67 -4.97 -12.28
N VAL A 225 33.55 -4.64 -11.01
CA VAL A 225 34.71 -4.39 -10.14
C VAL A 225 34.97 -5.67 -9.37
N LYS A 226 36.20 -6.15 -9.37
CA LYS A 226 36.58 -7.52 -9.00
C LYS A 226 36.23 -8.02 -7.58
N GLU A 227 35.51 -7.28 -6.72
CA GLU A 227 35.35 -7.67 -5.31
C GLU A 227 33.95 -7.44 -4.67
N LYS A 228 33.10 -6.53 -5.15
CA LYS A 228 31.82 -6.19 -4.49
C LYS A 228 30.72 -5.82 -5.49
N SER A 229 29.47 -6.19 -5.20
CA SER A 229 28.27 -5.74 -5.93
C SER A 229 27.57 -4.64 -5.18
N TYR A 230 27.41 -3.47 -5.80
CA TYR A 230 26.74 -2.31 -5.22
C TYR A 230 25.38 -2.09 -5.88
N GLN A 231 24.38 -1.82 -5.08
CA GLN A 231 23.06 -1.44 -5.54
C GLN A 231 22.55 -0.26 -4.71
N ASN A 232 22.08 0.80 -5.37
CA ASN A 232 21.42 1.88 -4.69
C ASN A 232 20.08 1.42 -4.12
N MET A 233 19.82 1.76 -2.87
CA MET A 233 18.59 1.40 -2.15
C MET A 233 17.43 2.34 -2.45
N LEU A 234 17.68 3.52 -2.99
CA LEU A 234 16.66 4.45 -3.46
C LEU A 234 16.99 4.88 -4.90
N THR A 235 16.03 4.70 -5.81
CA THR A 235 16.18 5.03 -7.24
C THR A 235 16.05 6.52 -7.56
N ALA A 236 15.82 7.38 -6.59
CA ALA A 236 15.72 8.82 -6.73
C ALA A 236 16.93 9.52 -6.11
N SER A 237 16.98 10.85 -6.27
CA SER A 237 17.99 11.75 -5.72
C SER A 237 18.36 11.44 -4.28
N GLY A 238 19.47 11.96 -3.80
CA GLY A 238 20.05 11.68 -2.49
C GLY A 238 19.10 11.59 -1.31
N VAL A 239 19.53 10.87 -0.30
CA VAL A 239 18.77 10.68 0.94
C VAL A 239 19.57 11.18 2.14
N THR A 240 18.87 11.54 3.20
CA THR A 240 19.47 11.78 4.52
C THR A 240 18.99 10.71 5.49
N LEU A 241 19.93 10.07 6.18
CA LEU A 241 19.60 9.07 7.21
C LEU A 241 19.00 9.73 8.45
N LEU A 242 17.99 9.10 9.03
CA LEU A 242 17.38 9.48 10.30
C LEU A 242 17.07 8.23 11.13
N ASN A 243 18.11 7.48 11.49
CA ASN A 243 17.99 6.26 12.30
C ASN A 243 17.59 6.56 13.75
N LYS A 244 18.01 7.74 14.27
CA LYS A 244 17.60 8.28 15.55
C LYS A 244 16.91 9.62 15.31
N PHE A 245 15.77 9.83 15.96
CA PHE A 245 15.08 11.11 15.89
C PHE A 245 15.91 12.18 16.62
N ASP A 246 15.89 13.35 16.06
CA ASP A 246 16.44 14.59 16.59
C ASP A 246 15.37 15.69 16.56
N ASP A 247 15.60 16.79 17.26
CA ASP A 247 14.67 17.92 17.36
C ASP A 247 14.89 18.95 16.26
N LYS A 248 15.60 18.60 15.18
CA LYS A 248 15.87 19.51 14.09
C LYS A 248 14.58 19.93 13.38
N PRO A 249 14.31 21.25 13.21
CA PRO A 249 13.14 21.75 12.50
C PRO A 249 13.07 21.23 11.06
N ILE A 250 11.86 21.08 10.53
CA ILE A 250 11.65 20.52 9.20
C ILE A 250 12.23 21.41 8.09
N GLU A 251 12.21 22.71 8.27
CA GLU A 251 12.71 23.73 7.35
C GLU A 251 14.21 23.60 7.11
N GLU A 252 14.95 23.11 8.10
CA GLU A 252 16.39 22.91 8.01
C GLU A 252 16.79 21.60 7.37
N ARG A 253 15.86 20.66 7.17
CA ARG A 253 16.16 19.28 6.74
C ARG A 253 16.44 19.14 5.25
N LYS A 254 16.26 20.19 4.46
CA LYS A 254 16.49 20.16 3.00
C LYS A 254 15.75 19.03 2.29
N ILE A 255 14.47 18.84 2.66
CA ILE A 255 13.61 17.79 2.10
C ILE A 255 13.47 17.99 0.57
N ASN A 256 13.59 16.93 -0.18
CA ASN A 256 13.32 16.93 -1.61
C ASN A 256 11.82 16.77 -1.86
N TYR A 257 11.04 17.83 -1.67
CA TYR A 257 9.59 17.84 -1.88
C TYR A 257 9.21 17.40 -3.30
N ARG A 258 10.04 17.69 -4.31
CA ARG A 258 9.81 17.29 -5.70
C ARG A 258 9.75 15.76 -5.86
N TYR A 259 10.53 15.02 -5.08
CA TYR A 259 10.46 13.56 -5.07
C TYR A 259 9.08 13.07 -4.64
N TYR A 260 8.59 13.54 -3.48
CA TYR A 260 7.30 13.11 -2.92
C TYR A 260 6.12 13.55 -3.79
N LEU A 261 6.19 14.77 -4.34
CA LEU A 261 5.19 15.28 -5.26
C LEU A 261 5.08 14.40 -6.52
N ARG A 262 6.22 14.07 -7.13
CA ARG A 262 6.25 13.21 -8.32
C ARG A 262 5.67 11.82 -8.04
N GLU A 263 6.01 11.21 -6.90
CA GLU A 263 5.50 9.88 -6.54
C GLU A 263 3.97 9.91 -6.26
N ALA A 264 3.47 10.98 -5.66
CA ALA A 264 2.03 11.16 -5.47
C ALA A 264 1.28 11.37 -6.80
N LEU A 265 1.81 12.23 -7.68
CA LEU A 265 1.19 12.52 -8.98
C LEU A 265 1.11 11.30 -9.89
N LYS A 266 2.12 10.42 -9.91
CA LYS A 266 2.07 9.16 -10.64
C LYS A 266 0.85 8.30 -10.25
N ILE A 267 0.59 8.18 -8.96
CA ILE A 267 -0.54 7.39 -8.46
C ILE A 267 -1.87 8.07 -8.81
N ILE A 268 -1.92 9.40 -8.73
CA ILE A 268 -3.11 10.17 -9.10
C ILE A 268 -3.44 10.02 -10.58
N GLU A 269 -2.44 10.08 -11.47
CA GLU A 269 -2.62 9.87 -12.90
C GLU A 269 -3.21 8.48 -13.23
N GLU A 270 -2.82 7.45 -12.46
CA GLU A 270 -3.36 6.10 -12.62
C GLU A 270 -4.78 5.95 -12.03
N LEU A 271 -5.12 6.73 -10.99
CA LEU A 271 -6.44 6.74 -10.36
C LEU A 271 -7.47 7.62 -11.08
N GLN A 272 -7.03 8.57 -11.90
CA GLN A 272 -7.95 9.39 -12.68
C GLN A 272 -8.75 8.50 -13.63
N PRO A 273 -10.10 8.65 -13.69
CA PRO A 273 -10.89 7.90 -14.62
C PRO A 273 -10.38 8.20 -16.04
N ARG A 274 -9.83 7.20 -16.70
CA ARG A 274 -9.63 7.28 -18.15
C ARG A 274 -11.02 7.52 -18.72
N GLN A 275 -11.24 8.66 -19.37
CA GLN A 275 -12.43 8.84 -20.19
C GLN A 275 -12.37 7.73 -21.24
N LEU A 276 -13.09 6.66 -20.99
CA LEU A 276 -13.46 5.73 -22.04
C LEU A 276 -14.42 6.54 -22.89
N GLU A 277 -13.95 7.06 -24.03
CA GLU A 277 -14.81 7.47 -25.11
C GLU A 277 -15.65 6.24 -25.46
N LEU A 278 -16.89 6.26 -25.01
CA LEU A 278 -17.90 5.32 -25.46
C LEU A 278 -18.22 5.72 -26.89
N PHE A 279 -17.65 4.98 -27.87
CA PHE A 279 -18.11 4.97 -29.24
C PHE A 279 -19.53 4.41 -29.30
#